data_6a440ddab92f2759949ac3a4b1b15d65
#
_entry.id   6a440ddab92f2759949ac3a4b1b15d65
#
_cell.length_a   1.000
_cell.length_b   1.000
_cell.length_c   1.000
_cell.angle_alpha   90.00
_cell.angle_beta   90.00
_cell.angle_gamma   90.00
#
_symmetry.space_group_name_H-M   'P 1'
#
loop_
_entity.id
_entity.type
_entity.pdbx_description
1 polymer ?
#
loop_
_entity_poly.entity_id
_entity_poly.type
_entity_poly.pdbx_seq_one_letter_code
_entity_poly.pdbx_strand_id
1 'polypeptide(L)'
;MSIKTYSKAKDGSVRLSEHFIVREFACPDTDVIKIDTDLVDVLERLFDYLDCSKIIITSGYRSPSYDRSLGCSGRGYHTTGQAADVNCWHFVNGKETRYHGADICCALQTLGWHHGIGWIAGCAVHIDTRTTQYWFDEQNNMRSIGNDWYTYMAKKGHTVSRPIMGDVDANGKVDSNDARTVLQASVGKVELTEKQKAVADVDENGKVDSTDARQILQMAVGKN
;
A
#
# COMPACT_ATOMS: atom_id res chain seq x y z
N MET A 1 14.76 3.78 -2.42
CA MET A 1 14.80 2.51 -3.19
C MET A 1 16.15 1.83 -2.97
N SER A 2 16.16 0.70 -2.26
CA SER A 2 17.37 -0.07 -1.97
C SER A 2 17.04 -1.56 -2.04
N ILE A 3 17.53 -2.23 -3.08
CA ILE A 3 17.33 -3.68 -3.25
C ILE A 3 18.42 -4.42 -2.47
N LYS A 4 17.99 -5.21 -1.48
CA LYS A 4 18.86 -6.09 -0.69
C LYS A 4 18.76 -7.52 -1.21
N THR A 5 19.87 -8.26 -1.12
CA THR A 5 19.94 -9.68 -1.53
C THR A 5 20.17 -10.54 -0.30
N TYR A 6 19.39 -11.61 -0.19
CA TYR A 6 19.38 -12.55 0.93
C TYR A 6 19.51 -14.00 0.43
N SER A 7 19.90 -14.91 1.33
CA SER A 7 19.83 -16.34 1.15
C SER A 7 18.60 -16.90 1.89
N LYS A 8 17.75 -17.65 1.20
CA LYS A 8 16.58 -18.30 1.81
C LYS A 8 17.00 -19.23 2.96
N ALA A 9 18.09 -19.96 2.78
CA ALA A 9 18.58 -20.92 3.77
C ALA A 9 19.20 -20.23 5.00
N LYS A 10 19.97 -19.14 4.80
CA LYS A 10 20.70 -18.46 5.87
C LYS A 10 19.88 -17.36 6.53
N ASP A 11 19.16 -16.57 5.72
CA ASP A 11 18.54 -15.32 6.14
C ASP A 11 17.01 -15.43 6.25
N GLY A 12 16.42 -16.59 5.98
CA GLY A 12 14.96 -16.75 5.87
C GLY A 12 14.16 -16.29 7.08
N SER A 13 14.75 -16.32 8.29
CA SER A 13 14.12 -15.86 9.53
C SER A 13 14.48 -14.40 9.90
N VAL A 14 15.30 -13.73 9.09
CA VAL A 14 15.66 -12.32 9.34
C VAL A 14 14.41 -11.47 9.21
N ARG A 15 14.15 -10.64 10.23
CA ARG A 15 13.08 -9.65 10.22
C ARG A 15 13.47 -8.48 9.31
N LEU A 16 12.57 -8.16 8.40
CA LEU A 16 12.67 -6.97 7.55
C LEU A 16 12.01 -5.76 8.22
N SER A 17 10.92 -6.02 8.94
CA SER A 17 10.08 -5.04 9.63
C SER A 17 9.27 -5.72 10.74
N GLU A 18 8.26 -5.06 11.32
CA GLU A 18 7.46 -5.61 12.42
C GLU A 18 6.68 -6.87 12.01
N HIS A 19 6.13 -6.90 10.79
CA HIS A 19 5.24 -7.98 10.35
C HIS A 19 5.87 -8.90 9.29
N PHE A 20 7.01 -8.53 8.68
CA PHE A 20 7.57 -9.29 7.56
C PHE A 20 8.96 -9.85 7.83
N ILE A 21 9.18 -11.08 7.31
CA ILE A 21 10.48 -11.76 7.31
C ILE A 21 10.91 -12.11 5.88
N VAL A 22 12.21 -12.29 5.67
CA VAL A 22 12.83 -12.58 4.36
C VAL A 22 12.17 -13.75 3.63
N ARG A 23 11.86 -14.84 4.33
CA ARG A 23 11.32 -16.07 3.73
C ARG A 23 9.98 -15.88 3.02
N GLU A 24 9.18 -14.91 3.43
CA GLU A 24 7.87 -14.65 2.83
C GLU A 24 7.98 -14.18 1.37
N PHE A 25 9.12 -13.60 0.99
CA PHE A 25 9.41 -13.17 -0.37
C PHE A 25 10.13 -14.22 -1.22
N ALA A 26 10.31 -15.44 -0.72
CA ALA A 26 11.15 -16.44 -1.35
C ALA A 26 10.55 -17.04 -2.63
N CYS A 27 11.42 -17.24 -3.63
CA CYS A 27 11.12 -18.02 -4.82
C CYS A 27 11.31 -19.53 -4.54
N PRO A 28 10.47 -20.41 -5.14
CA PRO A 28 10.59 -21.87 -4.93
C PRO A 28 11.91 -22.45 -5.45
N ASP A 29 12.41 -21.99 -6.59
CA ASP A 29 13.48 -22.61 -7.37
C ASP A 29 14.89 -22.09 -7.09
N THR A 30 15.06 -21.15 -6.15
CA THR A 30 16.37 -20.55 -5.84
C THR A 30 16.54 -20.26 -4.36
N ASP A 31 17.78 -20.22 -3.90
CA ASP A 31 18.15 -19.75 -2.57
C ASP A 31 18.23 -18.21 -2.49
N VAL A 32 18.44 -17.56 -3.63
CA VAL A 32 18.53 -16.10 -3.69
C VAL A 32 17.15 -15.48 -3.53
N ILE A 33 17.05 -14.45 -2.69
CA ILE A 33 15.88 -13.59 -2.54
C ILE A 33 16.34 -12.13 -2.68
N LYS A 34 15.69 -11.38 -3.55
CA LYS A 34 15.88 -9.92 -3.65
C LYS A 34 14.65 -9.22 -3.13
N ILE A 35 14.84 -8.17 -2.35
CA ILE A 35 13.75 -7.41 -1.74
C ILE A 35 14.11 -5.93 -1.76
N ASP A 36 13.21 -5.11 -2.32
CA ASP A 36 13.27 -3.66 -2.23
C ASP A 36 12.74 -3.20 -0.87
N THR A 37 13.47 -2.34 -0.18
CA THR A 37 13.06 -1.78 1.12
C THR A 37 11.77 -1.00 1.04
N ASP A 38 11.57 -0.22 -0.03
CA ASP A 38 10.35 0.59 -0.22
C ASP A 38 9.10 -0.29 -0.38
N LEU A 39 9.26 -1.54 -0.90
CA LEU A 39 8.19 -2.52 -0.96
C LEU A 39 7.78 -3.00 0.44
N VAL A 40 8.76 -3.22 1.32
CA VAL A 40 8.48 -3.62 2.72
C VAL A 40 7.79 -2.47 3.46
N ASP A 41 8.26 -1.24 3.26
CA ASP A 41 7.70 -0.05 3.92
C ASP A 41 6.22 0.18 3.52
N VAL A 42 5.88 0.04 2.23
CA VAL A 42 4.47 0.18 1.82
C VAL A 42 3.59 -0.96 2.33
N LEU A 43 4.13 -2.18 2.46
CA LEU A 43 3.38 -3.30 3.01
C LEU A 43 3.09 -3.12 4.51
N GLU A 44 4.03 -2.56 5.30
CA GLU A 44 3.80 -2.18 6.70
C GLU A 44 2.74 -1.09 6.80
N ARG A 45 2.86 -0.01 6.04
CA ARG A 45 1.86 1.06 6.01
C ARG A 45 0.47 0.55 5.61
N LEU A 46 0.40 -0.38 4.66
CA LEU A 46 -0.85 -1.03 4.25
C LEU A 46 -1.43 -1.90 5.37
N PHE A 47 -0.55 -2.62 6.10
CA PHE A 47 -0.93 -3.43 7.25
C PHE A 47 -1.64 -2.59 8.32
N ASP A 48 -1.04 -1.47 8.70
CA ASP A 48 -1.56 -0.55 9.72
C ASP A 48 -2.81 0.19 9.21
N TYR A 49 -2.78 0.67 7.95
CA TYR A 49 -3.91 1.40 7.37
C TYR A 49 -5.18 0.56 7.31
N LEU A 50 -5.09 -0.70 6.90
CA LEU A 50 -6.23 -1.61 6.79
C LEU A 50 -6.58 -2.29 8.13
N ASP A 51 -5.80 -2.10 9.20
CA ASP A 51 -5.93 -2.85 10.45
C ASP A 51 -5.90 -4.37 10.20
N CYS A 52 -4.85 -4.82 9.51
CA CYS A 52 -4.71 -6.19 9.11
C CYS A 52 -4.41 -7.11 10.30
N SER A 53 -4.98 -8.31 10.31
CA SER A 53 -4.50 -9.40 11.15
C SER A 53 -3.24 -10.06 10.57
N LYS A 54 -3.13 -10.06 9.25
CA LYS A 54 -1.95 -10.50 8.48
C LYS A 54 -2.02 -10.04 7.02
N ILE A 55 -0.85 -9.93 6.39
CA ILE A 55 -0.71 -9.87 4.94
C ILE A 55 0.06 -11.12 4.49
N ILE A 56 -0.49 -11.88 3.54
CA ILE A 56 0.15 -13.06 2.97
C ILE A 56 0.74 -12.66 1.62
N ILE A 57 2.06 -12.76 1.49
CA ILE A 57 2.76 -12.61 0.22
C ILE A 57 2.62 -13.92 -0.55
N THR A 58 1.76 -13.93 -1.55
CA THR A 58 1.51 -15.11 -2.39
C THR A 58 2.57 -15.30 -3.46
N SER A 59 3.26 -14.20 -3.84
CA SER A 59 4.42 -14.21 -4.73
C SER A 59 5.29 -12.98 -4.45
N GLY A 60 6.52 -13.18 -4.02
CA GLY A 60 7.53 -12.14 -3.84
C GLY A 60 8.54 -12.15 -4.99
N TYR A 61 9.83 -12.34 -4.65
CA TYR A 61 10.88 -12.48 -5.65
C TYR A 61 10.67 -13.73 -6.51
N ARG A 62 10.89 -13.59 -7.81
CA ARG A 62 10.90 -14.69 -8.77
C ARG A 62 12.26 -14.76 -9.47
N SER A 63 12.89 -15.92 -9.53
CA SER A 63 14.02 -16.09 -10.44
C SER A 63 13.55 -15.88 -11.88
N PRO A 64 14.41 -15.41 -12.80
CA PRO A 64 14.03 -15.27 -14.20
C PRO A 64 13.54 -16.58 -14.84
N SER A 65 14.05 -17.76 -14.40
CA SER A 65 13.59 -19.07 -14.84
C SER A 65 12.19 -19.39 -14.36
N TYR A 66 11.92 -19.18 -13.09
CA TYR A 66 10.60 -19.40 -12.50
C TYR A 66 9.55 -18.48 -13.10
N ASP A 67 9.86 -17.18 -13.25
CA ASP A 67 8.96 -16.21 -13.88
C ASP A 67 8.57 -16.64 -15.31
N ARG A 68 9.54 -17.13 -16.12
CA ARG A 68 9.26 -17.70 -17.45
C ARG A 68 8.41 -18.96 -17.39
N SER A 69 8.58 -19.81 -16.39
CA SER A 69 7.77 -21.02 -16.24
C SER A 69 6.30 -20.71 -15.97
N LEU A 70 6.00 -19.51 -15.43
CA LEU A 70 4.65 -18.98 -15.23
C LEU A 70 4.09 -18.27 -16.49
N GLY A 71 4.79 -18.30 -17.62
CA GLY A 71 4.38 -17.63 -18.86
C GLY A 71 4.74 -16.15 -18.93
N CYS A 72 5.54 -15.63 -17.99
CA CYS A 72 5.98 -14.25 -17.94
C CYS A 72 7.30 -14.04 -18.71
N SER A 73 7.74 -12.78 -18.79
CA SER A 73 8.93 -12.40 -19.60
C SER A 73 10.29 -12.83 -19.02
N GLY A 74 10.35 -13.13 -17.72
CA GLY A 74 11.60 -13.33 -16.98
C GLY A 74 12.33 -12.02 -16.67
N ARG A 75 11.68 -10.86 -16.82
CA ARG A 75 12.26 -9.51 -16.68
C ARG A 75 11.32 -8.55 -15.91
N GLY A 76 10.24 -9.05 -15.30
CA GLY A 76 9.28 -8.24 -14.53
C GLY A 76 9.83 -7.80 -13.18
N TYR A 77 9.10 -6.96 -12.49
CA TYR A 77 9.48 -6.39 -11.17
C TYR A 77 9.65 -7.46 -10.09
N HIS A 78 8.97 -8.59 -10.18
CA HIS A 78 9.24 -9.74 -9.31
C HIS A 78 10.69 -10.25 -9.47
N THR A 79 11.26 -10.21 -10.68
CA THR A 79 12.62 -10.74 -10.92
C THR A 79 13.72 -9.81 -10.42
N THR A 80 13.38 -8.58 -10.12
CA THR A 80 14.30 -7.61 -9.51
C THR A 80 14.12 -7.48 -7.99
N GLY A 81 13.07 -8.10 -7.43
CA GLY A 81 12.72 -7.98 -6.00
C GLY A 81 11.91 -6.73 -5.65
N GLN A 82 11.32 -6.12 -6.66
CA GLN A 82 10.57 -4.87 -6.58
C GLN A 82 9.05 -5.07 -6.59
N ALA A 83 8.55 -6.30 -6.54
CA ALA A 83 7.13 -6.59 -6.57
C ALA A 83 6.73 -7.69 -5.59
N ALA A 84 5.50 -7.60 -5.11
CA ALA A 84 4.80 -8.65 -4.39
C ALA A 84 3.33 -8.73 -4.84
N ASP A 85 2.82 -9.97 -4.91
CA ASP A 85 1.40 -10.26 -4.99
C ASP A 85 0.90 -10.61 -3.59
N VAL A 86 -0.15 -9.96 -3.10
CA VAL A 86 -0.58 -10.06 -1.70
C VAL A 86 -2.07 -10.30 -1.54
N ASN A 87 -2.43 -10.91 -0.39
CA ASN A 87 -3.77 -10.92 0.17
C ASN A 87 -3.72 -10.33 1.58
N CYS A 88 -4.61 -9.42 1.91
CA CYS A 88 -4.75 -8.83 3.24
C CYS A 88 -5.92 -9.45 4.00
N TRP A 89 -5.76 -9.66 5.30
CA TRP A 89 -6.74 -10.26 6.18
C TRP A 89 -7.04 -9.38 7.38
N HIS A 90 -8.26 -9.46 7.88
CA HIS A 90 -8.72 -8.73 9.07
C HIS A 90 -9.78 -9.54 9.83
N PHE A 91 -10.17 -9.09 11.02
CA PHE A 91 -11.25 -9.71 11.77
C PHE A 91 -12.57 -8.96 11.57
N VAL A 92 -13.62 -9.71 11.24
CA VAL A 92 -15.01 -9.24 11.20
C VAL A 92 -15.83 -10.12 12.15
N ASN A 93 -16.38 -9.54 13.20
CA ASN A 93 -17.15 -10.27 14.22
C ASN A 93 -16.41 -11.50 14.79
N GLY A 94 -15.11 -11.36 15.04
CA GLY A 94 -14.25 -12.42 15.56
C GLY A 94 -13.82 -13.49 14.54
N LYS A 95 -14.24 -13.38 13.27
CA LYS A 95 -13.85 -14.28 12.20
C LYS A 95 -12.83 -13.61 11.29
N GLU A 96 -11.71 -14.29 11.04
CA GLU A 96 -10.70 -13.81 10.10
C GLU A 96 -11.23 -13.90 8.66
N THR A 97 -11.20 -12.78 7.95
CA THR A 97 -11.78 -12.58 6.63
C THR A 97 -10.76 -11.87 5.73
N ARG A 98 -10.76 -12.15 4.43
CA ARG A 98 -9.92 -11.43 3.47
C ARG A 98 -10.58 -10.13 3.03
N TYR A 99 -9.78 -9.08 2.92
CA TYR A 99 -10.18 -7.90 2.19
C TYR A 99 -10.41 -8.22 0.71
N HIS A 100 -11.36 -7.57 0.10
CA HIS A 100 -11.48 -7.57 -1.36
C HIS A 100 -10.34 -6.74 -1.98
N GLY A 101 -9.91 -7.09 -3.19
CA GLY A 101 -8.85 -6.34 -3.88
C GLY A 101 -9.19 -4.87 -4.11
N ALA A 102 -10.48 -4.52 -4.19
CA ALA A 102 -10.93 -3.13 -4.26
C ALA A 102 -10.51 -2.31 -3.04
N ASP A 103 -10.67 -2.87 -1.83
CA ASP A 103 -10.28 -2.20 -0.58
C ASP A 103 -8.76 -1.95 -0.55
N ILE A 104 -7.99 -2.96 -0.98
CA ILE A 104 -6.51 -2.89 -1.00
C ILE A 104 -6.02 -1.85 -2.03
N CYS A 105 -6.57 -1.85 -3.25
CA CYS A 105 -6.18 -0.89 -4.28
C CYS A 105 -6.54 0.55 -3.88
N CYS A 106 -7.73 0.76 -3.30
CA CYS A 106 -8.15 2.07 -2.80
C CYS A 106 -7.31 2.53 -1.60
N ALA A 107 -6.94 1.61 -0.69
CA ALA A 107 -6.06 1.91 0.43
C ALA A 107 -4.66 2.37 -0.04
N LEU A 108 -4.07 1.65 -1.01
CA LEU A 108 -2.78 2.02 -1.60
C LEU A 108 -2.83 3.42 -2.25
N GLN A 109 -3.91 3.73 -2.97
CA GLN A 109 -4.11 5.08 -3.50
C GLN A 109 -4.17 6.13 -2.40
N THR A 110 -4.93 5.88 -1.32
CA THR A 110 -5.05 6.81 -0.18
C THR A 110 -3.72 6.99 0.55
N LEU A 111 -2.90 5.93 0.61
CA LEU A 111 -1.53 6.00 1.15
C LEU A 111 -0.55 6.77 0.25
N GLY A 112 -1.01 7.35 -0.87
CA GLY A 112 -0.15 8.05 -1.82
C GLY A 112 0.77 7.13 -2.64
N TRP A 113 0.43 5.85 -2.79
CA TRP A 113 1.25 4.93 -3.57
C TRP A 113 1.02 5.13 -5.07
N HIS A 114 1.82 6.01 -5.66
CA HIS A 114 1.78 6.36 -7.09
C HIS A 114 2.70 5.49 -7.97
N HIS A 115 2.95 4.25 -7.58
CA HIS A 115 3.79 3.27 -8.29
C HIS A 115 2.92 2.20 -8.97
N GLY A 116 3.34 0.94 -8.98
CA GLY A 116 2.56 -0.14 -9.55
C GLY A 116 1.48 -0.65 -8.60
N ILE A 117 0.23 -0.70 -9.06
CA ILE A 117 -0.89 -1.37 -8.38
C ILE A 117 -1.65 -2.19 -9.43
N GLY A 118 -1.86 -3.48 -9.17
CA GLY A 118 -2.60 -4.36 -10.04
C GLY A 118 -3.67 -5.16 -9.30
N TRP A 119 -4.93 -5.07 -9.72
CA TRP A 119 -5.96 -5.98 -9.25
C TRP A 119 -5.89 -7.28 -10.05
N ILE A 120 -5.32 -8.34 -9.45
CA ILE A 120 -5.11 -9.63 -10.11
C ILE A 120 -6.43 -10.41 -10.19
N ALA A 121 -7.00 -10.75 -9.02
CA ALA A 121 -8.26 -11.50 -8.93
C ALA A 121 -8.84 -11.41 -7.51
N GLY A 122 -10.14 -11.13 -7.39
CA GLY A 122 -10.87 -11.18 -6.12
C GLY A 122 -10.17 -10.41 -5.00
N CYS A 123 -9.41 -11.11 -4.15
CA CYS A 123 -8.68 -10.55 -3.01
C CYS A 123 -7.19 -10.30 -3.30
N ALA A 124 -6.66 -10.73 -4.46
CA ALA A 124 -5.24 -10.65 -4.77
C ALA A 124 -4.87 -9.34 -5.46
N VAL A 125 -3.84 -8.68 -4.97
CA VAL A 125 -3.34 -7.41 -5.51
C VAL A 125 -1.83 -7.49 -5.71
N HIS A 126 -1.37 -7.03 -6.87
CA HIS A 126 0.03 -6.80 -7.20
C HIS A 126 0.45 -5.41 -6.74
N ILE A 127 1.60 -5.31 -6.12
CA ILE A 127 2.22 -4.05 -5.68
C ILE A 127 3.66 -4.05 -6.19
N ASP A 128 4.11 -2.95 -6.80
CA ASP A 128 5.53 -2.81 -7.18
C ASP A 128 6.05 -1.38 -6.98
N THR A 129 7.38 -1.26 -6.93
CA THR A 129 8.11 -0.01 -6.65
C THR A 129 8.63 0.68 -7.90
N ARG A 130 7.97 0.49 -9.07
CA ARG A 130 8.35 1.22 -10.29
C ARG A 130 8.32 2.73 -10.08
N THR A 131 9.11 3.46 -10.87
CA THR A 131 9.25 4.92 -10.71
C THR A 131 8.09 5.73 -11.28
N THR A 132 7.23 5.12 -12.09
CA THR A 132 6.08 5.77 -12.71
C THR A 132 4.79 5.08 -12.30
N GLN A 133 3.72 5.84 -12.16
CA GLN A 133 2.41 5.26 -11.88
C GLN A 133 1.99 4.32 -13.01
N TYR A 134 1.59 3.10 -12.64
CA TYR A 134 1.01 2.12 -13.55
C TYR A 134 0.01 1.24 -12.83
N TRP A 135 -1.27 1.53 -12.99
CA TRP A 135 -2.38 0.81 -12.37
C TRP A 135 -3.09 -0.03 -13.42
N PHE A 136 -3.38 -1.28 -13.08
CA PHE A 136 -3.94 -2.23 -14.04
C PHE A 136 -4.91 -3.22 -13.39
N ASP A 137 -5.80 -3.80 -14.20
CA ASP A 137 -6.75 -4.83 -13.82
C ASP A 137 -6.57 -6.03 -14.77
N GLU A 138 -5.97 -7.10 -14.28
CA GLU A 138 -5.71 -8.31 -15.08
C GLU A 138 -6.97 -9.08 -15.37
N GLN A 139 -7.99 -9.06 -14.48
CA GLN A 139 -9.26 -9.74 -14.70
C GLN A 139 -10.01 -9.22 -15.92
N ASN A 140 -9.86 -7.94 -16.23
CA ASN A 140 -10.53 -7.28 -17.34
C ASN A 140 -9.59 -6.95 -18.51
N ASN A 141 -8.37 -7.50 -18.51
CA ASN A 141 -7.32 -7.21 -19.50
C ASN A 141 -7.00 -5.72 -19.66
N MET A 142 -7.21 -4.94 -18.61
CA MET A 142 -6.88 -3.50 -18.58
C MET A 142 -5.47 -3.31 -18.05
N ARG A 143 -4.62 -2.66 -18.84
CA ARG A 143 -3.22 -2.41 -18.50
C ARG A 143 -3.00 -1.08 -17.79
N SER A 144 -3.97 -0.18 -17.88
CA SER A 144 -4.00 1.06 -17.12
C SER A 144 -5.46 1.41 -16.82
N ILE A 145 -5.77 1.73 -15.59
CA ILE A 145 -7.12 2.11 -15.13
C ILE A 145 -7.24 3.62 -14.92
N GLY A 146 -6.26 4.38 -15.33
CA GLY A 146 -6.18 5.81 -15.07
C GLY A 146 -5.54 6.10 -13.72
N ASN A 147 -6.08 7.09 -13.02
CA ASN A 147 -5.51 7.62 -11.78
C ASN A 147 -6.48 7.60 -10.58
N ASP A 148 -7.56 6.81 -10.64
CA ASP A 148 -8.56 6.79 -9.58
C ASP A 148 -9.20 5.41 -9.40
N TRP A 149 -8.70 4.65 -8.43
CA TRP A 149 -9.21 3.34 -8.05
C TRP A 149 -10.64 3.40 -7.52
N TYR A 150 -11.00 4.40 -6.75
CA TYR A 150 -12.36 4.52 -6.21
C TYR A 150 -13.41 4.60 -7.30
N THR A 151 -13.20 5.47 -8.28
CA THR A 151 -14.08 5.59 -9.45
C THR A 151 -14.09 4.32 -10.29
N TYR A 152 -12.91 3.70 -10.49
CA TYR A 152 -12.81 2.46 -11.25
C TYR A 152 -13.57 1.32 -10.58
N MET A 153 -13.36 1.09 -9.28
CA MET A 153 -14.00 0.01 -8.53
C MET A 153 -15.50 0.21 -8.40
N ALA A 154 -15.98 1.46 -8.23
CA ALA A 154 -17.40 1.77 -8.23
C ALA A 154 -18.09 1.36 -9.55
N LYS A 155 -17.45 1.59 -10.71
CA LYS A 155 -17.94 1.13 -12.02
C LYS A 155 -17.98 -0.40 -12.13
N LYS A 156 -17.20 -1.13 -11.33
CA LYS A 156 -17.19 -2.59 -11.24
C LYS A 156 -18.16 -3.13 -10.19
N GLY A 157 -18.93 -2.25 -9.53
CA GLY A 157 -19.87 -2.63 -8.48
C GLY A 157 -19.27 -2.80 -7.09
N HIS A 158 -18.02 -2.37 -6.88
CA HIS A 158 -17.31 -2.39 -5.59
C HIS A 158 -17.19 -0.98 -5.03
N THR A 159 -18.11 -0.58 -4.16
CA THR A 159 -18.07 0.74 -3.52
C THR A 159 -17.19 0.68 -2.28
N VAL A 160 -16.08 1.40 -2.32
CA VAL A 160 -15.20 1.64 -1.17
C VAL A 160 -15.40 3.09 -0.73
N SER A 161 -15.57 3.32 0.57
CA SER A 161 -15.70 4.67 1.12
C SER A 161 -14.38 5.43 0.96
N ARG A 162 -14.41 6.55 0.23
CA ARG A 162 -13.24 7.41 0.10
C ARG A 162 -13.13 8.27 1.37
N PRO A 163 -11.98 8.28 2.06
CA PRO A 163 -11.77 9.21 3.16
C PRO A 163 -11.76 10.65 2.68
N ILE A 164 -12.16 11.56 3.56
CA ILE A 164 -12.13 13.01 3.28
C ILE A 164 -10.72 13.51 3.62
N MET A 165 -10.00 14.03 2.63
CA MET A 165 -8.68 14.61 2.85
C MET A 165 -8.79 15.80 3.79
N GLY A 166 -7.97 15.82 4.84
CA GLY A 166 -7.99 16.81 5.91
C GLY A 166 -8.89 16.46 7.11
N ASP A 167 -9.78 15.46 7.03
CA ASP A 167 -10.63 14.98 8.13
C ASP A 167 -9.84 13.94 8.95
N VAL A 168 -9.03 14.42 9.87
CA VAL A 168 -8.04 13.60 10.61
C VAL A 168 -8.68 12.83 11.77
N ASP A 169 -9.78 13.35 12.33
CA ASP A 169 -10.52 12.67 13.40
C ASP A 169 -11.68 11.81 12.88
N ALA A 170 -11.87 11.75 11.55
CA ALA A 170 -12.88 10.97 10.85
C ALA A 170 -14.34 11.28 11.29
N ASN A 171 -14.61 12.55 11.66
CA ASN A 171 -15.95 12.99 12.06
C ASN A 171 -16.85 13.38 10.87
N GLY A 172 -16.32 13.31 9.64
CA GLY A 172 -16.99 13.63 8.38
C GLY A 172 -16.90 15.11 7.97
N LYS A 173 -16.04 15.88 8.62
CA LYS A 173 -15.84 17.33 8.35
C LYS A 173 -14.36 17.67 8.49
N VAL A 174 -13.93 18.63 7.67
CA VAL A 174 -12.61 19.24 7.83
C VAL A 174 -12.80 20.54 8.64
N ASP A 175 -12.24 20.57 9.85
CA ASP A 175 -12.37 21.72 10.74
C ASP A 175 -11.05 22.12 11.44
N SER A 176 -11.11 23.10 12.34
CA SER A 176 -9.92 23.58 13.04
C SER A 176 -9.32 22.57 14.03
N ASN A 177 -10.07 21.53 14.45
CA ASN A 177 -9.55 20.48 15.32
C ASN A 177 -8.60 19.58 14.55
N ASP A 178 -8.91 19.26 13.28
CA ASP A 178 -8.03 18.51 12.40
C ASP A 178 -6.70 19.24 12.20
N ALA A 179 -6.77 20.51 11.82
CA ALA A 179 -5.58 21.36 11.65
C ALA A 179 -4.73 21.42 12.93
N ARG A 180 -5.37 21.53 14.10
CA ARG A 180 -4.70 21.52 15.41
C ARG A 180 -4.01 20.17 15.68
N THR A 181 -4.68 19.07 15.37
CA THR A 181 -4.13 17.72 15.55
C THR A 181 -2.89 17.53 14.70
N VAL A 182 -2.93 17.92 13.41
CA VAL A 182 -1.79 17.88 12.51
C VAL A 182 -0.65 18.78 12.98
N LEU A 183 -0.96 20.00 13.45
CA LEU A 183 0.06 20.90 14.01
C LEU A 183 0.71 20.31 15.27
N GLN A 184 -0.04 19.64 16.12
CA GLN A 184 0.50 18.95 17.31
C GLN A 184 1.39 17.78 16.92
N ALA A 185 1.00 17.03 15.90
CA ALA A 185 1.79 15.92 15.35
C ALA A 185 3.10 16.41 14.74
N SER A 186 3.08 17.52 14.00
CA SER A 186 4.28 18.08 13.35
C SER A 186 5.37 18.52 14.34
N VAL A 187 5.00 18.75 15.61
CA VAL A 187 5.94 19.09 16.69
C VAL A 187 6.13 17.94 17.70
N GLY A 188 5.68 16.72 17.35
CA GLY A 188 5.89 15.51 18.15
C GLY A 188 5.06 15.43 19.43
N LYS A 189 3.99 16.20 19.58
CA LYS A 189 3.09 16.15 20.76
C LYS A 189 2.02 15.07 20.68
N VAL A 190 1.70 14.64 19.48
CA VAL A 190 0.70 13.59 19.19
C VAL A 190 1.28 12.69 18.11
N GLU A 191 1.09 11.39 18.22
CA GLU A 191 1.40 10.41 17.19
C GLU A 191 0.12 10.11 16.41
N LEU A 192 0.23 10.16 15.07
CA LEU A 192 -0.88 9.84 14.16
C LEU A 192 -0.79 8.39 13.72
N THR A 193 -1.94 7.74 13.63
CA THR A 193 -2.08 6.43 12.97
C THR A 193 -1.84 6.58 11.46
N GLU A 194 -1.57 5.48 10.74
CA GLU A 194 -1.41 5.51 9.28
C GLU A 194 -2.68 6.03 8.57
N LYS A 195 -3.87 5.71 9.09
CA LYS A 195 -5.13 6.28 8.59
C LYS A 195 -5.18 7.81 8.69
N GLN A 196 -4.75 8.33 9.83
CA GLN A 196 -4.70 9.77 10.07
C GLN A 196 -3.62 10.45 9.23
N LYS A 197 -2.43 9.85 9.14
CA LYS A 197 -1.34 10.36 8.29
C LYS A 197 -1.77 10.45 6.81
N ALA A 198 -2.45 9.41 6.31
CA ALA A 198 -2.88 9.33 4.92
C ALA A 198 -3.87 10.44 4.52
N VAL A 199 -4.68 10.97 5.45
CA VAL A 199 -5.60 12.08 5.19
C VAL A 199 -5.05 13.43 5.63
N ALA A 200 -4.01 13.44 6.47
CA ALA A 200 -3.36 14.65 6.97
C ALA A 200 -2.35 15.26 5.98
N ASP A 201 -1.70 14.42 5.15
CA ASP A 201 -0.78 14.84 4.08
C ASP A 201 -1.59 15.36 2.89
N VAL A 202 -2.08 16.59 3.01
CA VAL A 202 -3.01 17.17 2.02
C VAL A 202 -2.30 17.77 0.81
N ASP A 203 -0.99 17.96 0.87
CA ASP A 203 -0.17 18.40 -0.27
C ASP A 203 0.55 17.22 -0.98
N GLU A 204 0.33 15.98 -0.49
CA GLU A 204 0.84 14.73 -1.06
C GLU A 204 2.38 14.69 -1.20
N ASN A 205 3.10 15.41 -0.31
CA ASN A 205 4.57 15.43 -0.34
C ASN A 205 5.22 14.25 0.41
N GLY A 206 4.42 13.39 1.05
CA GLY A 206 4.85 12.22 1.82
C GLY A 206 5.25 12.54 3.26
N LYS A 207 4.94 13.74 3.76
CA LYS A 207 5.22 14.17 5.14
C LYS A 207 4.01 14.87 5.71
N VAL A 208 3.76 14.67 6.99
CA VAL A 208 2.74 15.41 7.72
C VAL A 208 3.44 16.50 8.54
N ASP A 209 3.30 17.76 8.13
CA ASP A 209 3.97 18.87 8.76
C ASP A 209 3.06 20.12 8.96
N SER A 210 3.66 21.25 9.36
CA SER A 210 2.92 22.48 9.60
C SER A 210 2.32 23.10 8.32
N THR A 211 2.78 22.68 7.14
CA THR A 211 2.21 23.13 5.86
C THR A 211 0.83 22.52 5.67
N ASP A 212 0.71 21.20 5.96
CA ASP A 212 -0.59 20.50 5.92
C ASP A 212 -1.56 21.09 6.93
N ALA A 213 -1.12 21.32 8.16
CA ALA A 213 -1.96 21.93 9.19
C ALA A 213 -2.52 23.28 8.72
N ARG A 214 -1.71 24.10 8.06
CA ARG A 214 -2.14 25.38 7.49
C ARG A 214 -3.15 25.19 6.34
N GLN A 215 -2.90 24.22 5.44
CA GLN A 215 -3.80 23.94 4.33
C GLN A 215 -5.15 23.38 4.83
N ILE A 216 -5.14 22.46 5.79
CA ILE A 216 -6.35 21.94 6.43
C ILE A 216 -7.16 23.11 7.07
N LEU A 217 -6.48 24.05 7.75
CA LEU A 217 -7.16 25.22 8.30
C LEU A 217 -7.77 26.10 7.20
N GLN A 218 -7.10 26.24 6.05
CA GLN A 218 -7.65 26.96 4.90
C GLN A 218 -8.88 26.25 4.33
N MET A 219 -8.85 24.93 4.20
CA MET A 219 -10.00 24.11 3.78
C MET A 219 -11.17 24.31 4.75
N ALA A 220 -10.92 24.25 6.07
CA ALA A 220 -11.92 24.42 7.12
C ALA A 220 -12.67 25.77 7.05
N VAL A 221 -12.02 26.85 6.56
CA VAL A 221 -12.65 28.17 6.42
C VAL A 221 -13.08 28.51 4.99
N GLY A 222 -13.07 27.50 4.09
CA GLY A 222 -13.51 27.66 2.70
C GLY A 222 -12.58 28.52 1.84
N LYS A 223 -11.31 28.61 2.20
CA LYS A 223 -10.27 29.31 1.42
C LYS A 223 -9.43 28.25 0.71
N ASN A 224 -9.83 27.87 -0.49
CA ASN A 224 -9.03 27.06 -1.42
C ASN A 224 -8.16 27.94 -2.30
#